data_306083b0ea3b321ac7a32dac459ace1b
#
_entry.id   306083b0ea3b321ac7a32dac459ace1b
#
_cell.length_a   1.000
_cell.length_b   1.000
_cell.length_c   1.000
_cell.angle_alpha   90.00
_cell.angle_beta   90.00
_cell.angle_gamma   90.00
#
_symmetry.space_group_name_H-M   'P 1'
#
loop_
_entity.id
_entity.type
_entity.pdbx_description
1 polymer ?
#
loop_
_entity_poly.entity_id
_entity_poly.type
_entity_poly.pdbx_seq_one_letter_code
_entity_poly.pdbx_strand_id
1 'polypeptide(L)'
;TKAQPVSKMREVLPYMLPGDKNDYVQKVPKLLPAAAFVRRNGVMVMAEYNGIVMIQVNNLSGPMEADEVKKWVKELPQTYLAFVGSSGKSVKIWVRFTYPDDLLPVTREQAELFHAHAYRLAVKFYQPQLPFHIELKEPSLEQYCRLTFDPELYFNPESMPIYMKQPASMPGETTYREQVQTETSPLQRLAPG
;
A
#
# COMPACT_ATOMS: atom_id res chain seq x y z
N THR A 1 -9.17 -12.89 24.54
CA THR A 1 -8.89 -13.14 23.12
C THR A 1 -8.35 -11.89 22.45
N LYS A 2 -7.60 -12.01 21.34
CA LYS A 2 -7.05 -10.84 20.59
C LYS A 2 -8.13 -9.91 20.01
N ALA A 3 -9.37 -10.36 19.89
CA ALA A 3 -10.53 -9.56 19.46
C ALA A 3 -11.04 -8.57 20.53
N GLN A 4 -10.81 -8.86 21.80
CA GLN A 4 -11.36 -8.08 22.91
C GLN A 4 -11.01 -6.58 22.88
N PRO A 5 -9.78 -6.15 22.58
CA PRO A 5 -9.47 -4.71 22.49
C PRO A 5 -10.25 -3.99 21.38
N VAL A 6 -10.50 -4.69 20.26
CA VAL A 6 -11.27 -4.12 19.13
C VAL A 6 -12.75 -3.96 19.49
N SER A 7 -13.36 -4.98 20.12
CA SER A 7 -14.75 -4.92 20.60
C SER A 7 -14.91 -3.79 21.62
N LYS A 8 -14.05 -3.72 22.60
CA LYS A 8 -14.06 -2.64 23.63
C LYS A 8 -13.88 -1.25 23.01
N MET A 9 -12.99 -1.12 22.04
CA MET A 9 -12.82 0.14 21.32
C MET A 9 -14.10 0.56 20.62
N ARG A 10 -14.78 -0.38 19.93
CA ARG A 10 -16.04 -0.12 19.22
C ARG A 10 -17.20 0.25 20.15
N GLU A 11 -17.28 -0.37 21.32
CA GLU A 11 -18.28 -0.06 22.34
C GLU A 11 -18.16 1.38 22.88
N VAL A 12 -16.94 1.88 23.02
CA VAL A 12 -16.66 3.21 23.60
C VAL A 12 -16.78 4.34 22.56
N LEU A 13 -16.45 4.08 21.30
CA LEU A 13 -16.40 5.09 20.23
C LEU A 13 -17.64 5.99 20.11
N PRO A 14 -18.90 5.47 20.21
CA PRO A 14 -20.10 6.30 20.08
C PRO A 14 -20.25 7.35 21.17
N TYR A 15 -19.61 7.17 22.31
CA TYR A 15 -19.71 8.03 23.50
C TYR A 15 -18.53 8.99 23.64
N MET A 16 -17.57 8.96 22.70
CA MET A 16 -16.39 9.82 22.74
C MET A 16 -16.66 11.17 22.10
N LEU A 17 -16.16 12.22 22.74
CA LEU A 17 -16.14 13.56 22.18
C LEU A 17 -14.91 13.77 21.27
N PRO A 18 -14.97 14.75 20.34
CA PRO A 18 -13.80 15.12 19.56
C PRO A 18 -12.61 15.48 20.46
N GLY A 19 -11.49 14.82 20.24
CA GLY A 19 -10.27 15.00 21.04
C GLY A 19 -10.08 14.01 22.19
N ASP A 20 -11.10 13.22 22.55
CA ASP A 20 -10.96 12.17 23.56
C ASP A 20 -9.97 11.09 23.14
N LYS A 21 -9.22 10.55 24.11
CA LYS A 21 -8.30 9.43 23.90
C LYS A 21 -8.98 8.11 24.23
N ASN A 22 -8.99 7.21 23.27
CA ASN A 22 -9.43 5.84 23.48
C ASN A 22 -8.22 4.95 23.80
N ASP A 23 -8.07 4.54 25.05
CA ASP A 23 -6.94 3.74 25.52
C ASP A 23 -6.86 2.36 24.84
N TYR A 24 -7.98 1.82 24.38
CA TYR A 24 -8.00 0.56 23.65
C TYR A 24 -7.36 0.67 22.26
N VAL A 25 -7.38 1.85 21.64
CA VAL A 25 -6.74 2.10 20.33
C VAL A 25 -5.24 1.82 20.38
N GLN A 26 -4.57 2.16 21.49
CA GLN A 26 -3.12 1.93 21.64
C GLN A 26 -2.77 0.46 21.86
N LYS A 27 -3.71 -0.34 22.36
CA LYS A 27 -3.54 -1.79 22.62
C LYS A 27 -3.72 -2.64 21.36
N VAL A 28 -4.24 -2.05 20.28
CA VAL A 28 -4.44 -2.76 19.02
C VAL A 28 -3.16 -2.70 18.19
N PRO A 29 -2.57 -3.85 17.83
CA PRO A 29 -1.36 -3.89 17.01
C PRO A 29 -1.55 -3.19 15.67
N LYS A 30 -0.46 -2.63 15.14
CA LYS A 30 -0.38 -2.03 13.82
C LYS A 30 0.19 -3.01 12.82
N LEU A 31 -0.34 -3.00 11.61
CA LEU A 31 0.14 -3.75 10.46
C LEU A 31 0.58 -2.77 9.39
N LEU A 32 1.73 -3.02 8.79
CA LEU A 32 2.24 -2.28 7.63
C LEU A 32 2.17 -3.21 6.40
N PRO A 33 1.15 -3.06 5.56
CA PRO A 33 0.96 -3.99 4.44
C PRO A 33 1.98 -3.82 3.33
N ALA A 34 2.46 -2.59 3.09
CA ALA A 34 3.31 -2.26 1.95
C ALA A 34 4.72 -2.82 2.06
N ALA A 35 5.31 -2.82 3.25
CA ALA A 35 6.69 -3.22 3.43
C ALA A 35 6.95 -3.80 4.83
N ALA A 36 7.95 -4.67 4.92
CA ALA A 36 8.54 -5.12 6.17
C ALA A 36 9.70 -4.20 6.57
N PHE A 37 9.78 -3.88 7.85
CA PHE A 37 10.84 -3.04 8.41
C PHE A 37 11.56 -3.76 9.53
N VAL A 38 12.86 -3.55 9.63
CA VAL A 38 13.71 -4.02 10.71
C VAL A 38 14.43 -2.85 11.36
N ARG A 39 14.71 -2.95 12.65
CA ARG A 39 15.51 -1.94 13.34
C ARG A 39 16.98 -2.33 13.31
N ARG A 40 17.81 -1.48 12.71
CA ARG A 40 19.28 -1.62 12.69
C ARG A 40 19.90 -0.37 13.30
N ASN A 41 20.70 -0.53 14.34
CA ASN A 41 21.36 0.59 15.05
C ASN A 41 20.38 1.72 15.44
N GLY A 42 19.17 1.35 15.89
CA GLY A 42 18.15 2.32 16.29
C GLY A 42 17.33 2.92 15.15
N VAL A 43 17.72 2.71 13.89
CA VAL A 43 17.03 3.24 12.70
C VAL A 43 16.13 2.15 12.10
N MET A 44 14.93 2.55 11.65
CA MET A 44 14.03 1.69 10.90
C MET A 44 14.49 1.62 9.44
N VAL A 45 14.79 0.41 8.98
CA VAL A 45 15.25 0.13 7.61
C VAL A 45 14.23 -0.79 6.94
N MET A 46 13.84 -0.47 5.71
CA MET A 46 13.02 -1.37 4.92
C MET A 46 13.81 -2.65 4.64
N ALA A 47 13.25 -3.79 5.03
CA ALA A 47 13.81 -5.11 4.75
C ALA A 47 13.29 -5.66 3.42
N GLU A 48 12.00 -5.46 3.15
CA GLU A 48 11.34 -5.99 1.96
C GLU A 48 10.12 -5.13 1.61
N TYR A 49 9.88 -4.93 0.32
CA TYR A 49 8.66 -4.33 -0.20
C TYR A 49 7.71 -5.44 -0.66
N ASN A 50 6.45 -5.40 -0.23
CA ASN A 50 5.49 -6.48 -0.45
C ASN A 50 4.60 -6.28 -1.69
N GLY A 51 4.67 -5.13 -2.36
CA GLY A 51 3.79 -4.81 -3.49
C GLY A 51 2.31 -4.64 -3.11
N ILE A 52 1.98 -4.53 -1.82
CA ILE A 52 0.60 -4.39 -1.35
C ILE A 52 0.28 -2.92 -1.15
N VAL A 53 -0.74 -2.46 -1.84
CA VAL A 53 -1.34 -1.13 -1.68
C VAL A 53 -2.62 -1.24 -0.89
N MET A 54 -2.78 -0.39 0.12
CA MET A 54 -4.00 -0.29 0.91
C MET A 54 -4.73 1.01 0.57
N ILE A 55 -5.95 0.88 0.06
CA ILE A 55 -6.92 1.98 -0.05
C ILE A 55 -8.04 1.77 0.96
N GLN A 56 -8.81 2.80 1.24
CA GLN A 56 -9.87 2.70 2.25
C GLN A 56 -11.08 3.58 1.93
N VAL A 57 -12.24 3.07 2.31
CA VAL A 57 -13.49 3.83 2.40
C VAL A 57 -13.73 4.11 3.87
N ASN A 58 -13.88 5.37 4.23
CA ASN A 58 -14.11 5.82 5.61
C ASN A 58 -15.49 6.46 5.78
N ASN A 59 -15.79 6.81 7.03
CA ASN A 59 -17.01 7.54 7.42
C ASN A 59 -18.29 6.80 7.03
N LEU A 60 -18.25 5.47 7.07
CA LEU A 60 -19.42 4.65 6.86
C LEU A 60 -20.37 4.78 8.05
N SER A 61 -21.67 4.75 7.77
CA SER A 61 -22.72 4.90 8.79
C SER A 61 -22.78 3.69 9.73
N GLY A 62 -22.39 2.51 9.24
CA GLY A 62 -22.41 1.29 10.03
C GLY A 62 -22.10 0.01 9.25
N PRO A 63 -22.40 -1.15 9.85
CA PRO A 63 -22.08 -2.46 9.27
C PRO A 63 -22.70 -2.70 7.88
N MET A 64 -23.93 -2.23 7.64
CA MET A 64 -24.60 -2.42 6.35
C MET A 64 -23.83 -1.79 5.19
N GLU A 65 -23.36 -0.55 5.35
CA GLU A 65 -22.55 0.10 4.33
C GLU A 65 -21.18 -0.56 4.19
N ALA A 66 -20.58 -1.03 5.29
CA ALA A 66 -19.34 -1.78 5.23
C ALA A 66 -19.47 -3.09 4.45
N ASP A 67 -20.58 -3.81 4.66
CA ASP A 67 -20.88 -5.04 3.91
C ASP A 67 -21.18 -4.74 2.44
N GLU A 68 -21.82 -3.63 2.14
CA GLU A 68 -22.04 -3.17 0.77
C GLU A 68 -20.72 -2.87 0.06
N VAL A 69 -19.82 -2.14 0.68
CA VAL A 69 -18.45 -1.90 0.13
C VAL A 69 -17.75 -3.22 -0.14
N LYS A 70 -17.78 -4.17 0.83
CA LYS A 70 -17.16 -5.50 0.64
C LYS A 70 -17.77 -6.27 -0.52
N LYS A 71 -19.09 -6.19 -0.73
CA LYS A 71 -19.76 -6.83 -1.89
C LYS A 71 -19.23 -6.28 -3.20
N TRP A 72 -19.12 -4.96 -3.35
CA TRP A 72 -18.60 -4.34 -4.56
C TRP A 72 -17.16 -4.74 -4.86
N VAL A 73 -16.26 -4.65 -3.88
CA VAL A 73 -14.84 -4.95 -4.12
C VAL A 73 -14.56 -6.44 -4.30
N LYS A 74 -15.36 -7.31 -3.74
CA LYS A 74 -15.27 -8.76 -3.91
C LYS A 74 -15.48 -9.20 -5.36
N GLU A 75 -16.29 -8.48 -6.13
CA GLU A 75 -16.51 -8.76 -7.56
C GLU A 75 -15.30 -8.35 -8.44
N LEU A 76 -14.35 -7.62 -7.89
CA LEU A 76 -13.15 -7.21 -8.61
C LEU A 76 -12.03 -8.23 -8.41
N PRO A 77 -11.57 -8.92 -9.47
CA PRO A 77 -10.55 -9.98 -9.34
C PRO A 77 -9.20 -9.49 -8.82
N GLN A 78 -8.95 -8.17 -8.80
CA GLN A 78 -7.74 -7.56 -8.26
C GLN A 78 -7.77 -7.43 -6.74
N THR A 79 -8.93 -7.57 -6.11
CA THR A 79 -9.05 -7.44 -4.65
C THR A 79 -8.41 -8.64 -3.95
N TYR A 80 -7.30 -8.38 -3.25
CA TYR A 80 -6.59 -9.39 -2.48
C TYR A 80 -7.21 -9.63 -1.10
N LEU A 81 -7.51 -8.54 -0.39
CA LEU A 81 -8.09 -8.58 0.95
C LEU A 81 -9.03 -7.39 1.14
N ALA A 82 -10.20 -7.61 1.73
CA ALA A 82 -11.09 -6.54 2.17
C ALA A 82 -11.68 -6.86 3.54
N PHE A 83 -11.63 -5.90 4.45
CA PHE A 83 -12.08 -6.08 5.82
C PHE A 83 -12.51 -4.77 6.48
N VAL A 84 -13.37 -4.90 7.47
CA VAL A 84 -13.83 -3.77 8.28
C VAL A 84 -12.73 -3.30 9.19
N GLY A 85 -12.41 -2.01 9.15
CA GLY A 85 -11.40 -1.41 10.01
C GLY A 85 -11.77 -1.47 11.49
N SER A 86 -10.79 -1.20 12.35
CA SER A 86 -10.94 -1.35 13.80
C SER A 86 -12.07 -0.49 14.41
N SER A 87 -12.38 0.66 13.81
CA SER A 87 -13.51 1.52 14.23
C SER A 87 -14.89 0.95 13.89
N GLY A 88 -14.99 0.00 12.98
CA GLY A 88 -16.27 -0.47 12.44
C GLY A 88 -16.89 0.44 11.37
N LYS A 89 -16.31 1.62 11.12
CA LYS A 89 -16.82 2.64 10.19
C LYS A 89 -15.92 2.86 8.97
N SER A 90 -15.15 1.85 8.62
CA SER A 90 -14.29 1.90 7.43
C SER A 90 -14.09 0.50 6.88
N VAL A 91 -13.83 0.41 5.58
CA VAL A 91 -13.36 -0.81 4.92
C VAL A 91 -11.97 -0.55 4.37
N LYS A 92 -11.05 -1.46 4.66
CA LYS A 92 -9.70 -1.50 4.11
C LYS A 92 -9.68 -2.48 2.96
N ILE A 93 -9.07 -2.07 1.86
CA ILE A 93 -8.97 -2.86 0.64
C ILE A 93 -7.50 -2.96 0.27
N TRP A 94 -6.99 -4.18 0.16
CA TRP A 94 -5.61 -4.45 -0.21
C TRP A 94 -5.55 -4.98 -1.62
N VAL A 95 -4.65 -4.44 -2.42
CA VAL A 95 -4.47 -4.76 -3.83
C VAL A 95 -3.01 -5.04 -4.08
N ARG A 96 -2.71 -6.08 -4.86
CA ARG A 96 -1.34 -6.45 -5.22
C ARG A 96 -0.89 -5.73 -6.49
N PHE A 97 0.32 -5.21 -6.46
CA PHE A 97 0.99 -4.58 -7.60
C PHE A 97 2.36 -5.21 -7.80
N THR A 98 2.74 -5.40 -9.05
CA THR A 98 4.06 -5.93 -9.41
C THR A 98 4.47 -5.42 -10.80
N TYR A 99 5.72 -5.64 -11.20
CA TYR A 99 6.13 -5.50 -12.60
C TYR A 99 5.69 -6.73 -13.41
N PRO A 100 5.70 -6.66 -14.76
CA PRO A 100 5.28 -7.77 -15.63
C PRO A 100 6.09 -9.06 -15.49
N ASP A 101 7.29 -8.97 -14.91
CA ASP A 101 8.18 -10.09 -14.60
C ASP A 101 8.00 -10.64 -13.17
N ASP A 102 6.93 -10.22 -12.50
CA ASP A 102 6.61 -10.53 -11.10
C ASP A 102 7.69 -10.06 -10.08
N LEU A 103 8.60 -9.19 -10.50
CA LEU A 103 9.57 -8.58 -9.60
C LEU A 103 8.98 -7.36 -8.89
N LEU A 104 9.60 -7.00 -7.77
CA LEU A 104 9.28 -5.83 -6.98
C LEU A 104 10.52 -4.96 -6.77
N PRO A 105 10.35 -3.65 -6.52
CA PRO A 105 11.45 -2.79 -6.14
C PRO A 105 12.23 -3.32 -4.93
N VAL A 106 13.55 -3.27 -5.00
CA VAL A 106 14.45 -3.76 -3.95
C VAL A 106 14.90 -2.63 -3.03
N THR A 107 15.14 -1.43 -3.57
CA THR A 107 15.57 -0.29 -2.74
C THR A 107 14.37 0.49 -2.22
N ARG A 108 14.56 1.17 -1.08
CA ARG A 108 13.51 1.99 -0.48
C ARG A 108 13.05 3.10 -1.42
N GLU A 109 13.95 3.79 -2.09
CA GLU A 109 13.64 4.88 -3.02
C GLU A 109 12.78 4.39 -4.20
N GLN A 110 13.15 3.26 -4.80
CA GLN A 110 12.37 2.65 -5.87
C GLN A 110 10.99 2.21 -5.38
N ALA A 111 10.93 1.62 -4.18
CA ALA A 111 9.68 1.19 -3.57
C ALA A 111 8.74 2.36 -3.26
N GLU A 112 9.25 3.49 -2.77
CA GLU A 112 8.46 4.70 -2.51
C GLU A 112 7.85 5.26 -3.80
N LEU A 113 8.64 5.37 -4.88
CA LEU A 113 8.14 5.83 -6.19
C LEU A 113 7.10 4.86 -6.77
N PHE A 114 7.40 3.57 -6.75
CA PHE A 114 6.48 2.53 -7.21
C PHE A 114 5.18 2.58 -6.43
N HIS A 115 5.26 2.60 -5.10
CA HIS A 115 4.10 2.59 -4.21
C HIS A 115 3.21 3.82 -4.38
N ALA A 116 3.81 5.01 -4.52
CA ALA A 116 3.07 6.24 -4.77
C ALA A 116 2.30 6.19 -6.10
N HIS A 117 2.89 5.63 -7.15
CA HIS A 117 2.21 5.45 -8.42
C HIS A 117 1.13 4.37 -8.35
N ALA A 118 1.44 3.22 -7.73
CA ALA A 118 0.51 2.12 -7.52
C ALA A 118 -0.72 2.54 -6.70
N TYR A 119 -0.53 3.36 -5.66
CA TYR A 119 -1.63 3.92 -4.87
C TYR A 119 -2.59 4.75 -5.72
N ARG A 120 -2.06 5.66 -6.55
CA ARG A 120 -2.89 6.48 -7.44
C ARG A 120 -3.65 5.64 -8.46
N LEU A 121 -3.01 4.59 -8.98
CA LEU A 121 -3.67 3.65 -9.89
C LEU A 121 -4.76 2.84 -9.19
N ALA A 122 -4.51 2.38 -7.95
CA ALA A 122 -5.52 1.69 -7.16
C ALA A 122 -6.76 2.58 -6.95
N VAL A 123 -6.58 3.83 -6.53
CA VAL A 123 -7.68 4.77 -6.36
C VAL A 123 -8.41 5.00 -7.68
N LYS A 124 -7.67 5.25 -8.76
CA LYS A 124 -8.25 5.46 -10.10
C LYS A 124 -9.03 4.25 -10.61
N PHE A 125 -8.58 3.04 -10.29
CA PHE A 125 -9.25 1.81 -10.70
C PHE A 125 -10.51 1.53 -9.86
N TYR A 126 -10.43 1.68 -8.54
CA TYR A 126 -11.52 1.30 -7.64
C TYR A 126 -12.61 2.37 -7.51
N GLN A 127 -12.27 3.67 -7.55
CA GLN A 127 -13.25 4.73 -7.32
C GLN A 127 -14.46 4.69 -8.27
N PRO A 128 -14.31 4.44 -9.59
CA PRO A 128 -15.47 4.33 -10.49
C PRO A 128 -16.34 3.09 -10.24
N GLN A 129 -15.81 2.08 -9.56
CA GLN A 129 -16.50 0.82 -9.27
C GLN A 129 -17.31 0.88 -7.96
N LEU A 130 -17.11 1.92 -7.16
CA LEU A 130 -17.70 2.04 -5.84
C LEU A 130 -18.69 3.20 -5.77
N PRO A 131 -19.89 2.98 -5.18
CA PRO A 131 -20.80 4.08 -4.86
C PRO A 131 -20.34 4.89 -3.63
N PHE A 132 -19.22 4.50 -3.02
CA PHE A 132 -18.63 5.13 -1.84
C PHE A 132 -17.34 5.85 -2.21
N HIS A 133 -17.03 6.91 -1.47
CA HIS A 133 -15.82 7.68 -1.71
C HIS A 133 -14.60 7.03 -1.04
N ILE A 134 -13.53 6.82 -1.84
CA ILE A 134 -12.23 6.38 -1.33
C ILE A 134 -11.53 7.57 -0.69
N GLU A 135 -11.09 7.42 0.55
CA GLU A 135 -10.31 8.44 1.23
C GLU A 135 -8.93 8.57 0.60
N LEU A 136 -8.62 9.76 0.09
CA LEU A 136 -7.30 10.05 -0.45
C LEU A 136 -6.31 10.33 0.68
N LYS A 137 -5.16 9.65 0.61
CA LYS A 137 -4.03 9.84 1.53
C LYS A 137 -2.75 10.06 0.76
N GLU A 138 -1.79 10.72 1.39
CA GLU A 138 -0.43 10.74 0.86
C GLU A 138 0.15 9.32 0.93
N PRO A 139 0.61 8.75 -0.21
CA PRO A 139 1.15 7.40 -0.23
C PRO A 139 2.42 7.27 0.63
N SER A 140 2.48 6.23 1.43
CA SER A 140 3.65 5.95 2.28
C SER A 140 3.82 4.46 2.51
N LEU A 141 5.05 3.97 2.45
CA LEU A 141 5.39 2.58 2.80
C LEU A 141 5.11 2.29 4.29
N GLU A 142 5.07 3.32 5.11
CA GLU A 142 4.81 3.24 6.54
C GLU A 142 3.32 3.44 6.88
N GLN A 143 2.46 3.52 5.86
CA GLN A 143 1.01 3.56 6.08
C GLN A 143 0.57 2.28 6.77
N TYR A 144 0.01 2.42 7.96
CA TYR A 144 -0.45 1.29 8.75
C TYR A 144 -1.96 1.21 8.82
N CYS A 145 -2.47 0.01 9.04
CA CYS A 145 -3.79 -0.21 9.60
C CYS A 145 -3.68 -0.86 10.98
N ARG A 146 -4.71 -0.70 11.80
CA ARG A 146 -4.79 -1.43 13.06
C ARG A 146 -5.33 -2.81 12.80
N LEU A 147 -4.81 -3.80 13.53
CA LEU A 147 -5.39 -5.13 13.55
C LEU A 147 -6.88 -4.99 13.90
N THR A 148 -7.72 -5.72 13.20
CA THR A 148 -9.16 -5.65 13.36
C THR A 148 -9.74 -7.03 13.65
N PHE A 149 -11.04 -7.03 13.96
CA PHE A 149 -11.84 -8.24 13.99
C PHE A 149 -13.00 -8.08 12.99
N ASP A 150 -12.94 -8.86 11.94
CA ASP A 150 -14.00 -8.98 10.93
C ASP A 150 -14.18 -10.47 10.64
N PRO A 151 -15.26 -11.11 11.15
CA PRO A 151 -15.51 -12.53 10.95
C PRO A 151 -15.78 -12.87 9.49
N GLU A 152 -16.20 -11.88 8.70
CA GLU A 152 -16.54 -12.03 7.28
C GLU A 152 -15.56 -11.24 6.40
N LEU A 153 -14.28 -11.23 6.77
CA LEU A 153 -13.26 -10.66 5.91
C LEU A 153 -13.24 -11.38 4.57
N TYR A 154 -13.07 -10.63 3.49
CA TYR A 154 -12.82 -11.19 2.17
C TYR A 154 -11.33 -11.40 1.96
N PHE A 155 -10.93 -12.60 1.56
CA PHE A 155 -9.54 -12.92 1.22
C PHE A 155 -9.50 -13.77 -0.05
N ASN A 156 -8.76 -13.28 -1.05
CA ASN A 156 -8.54 -13.98 -2.31
C ASN A 156 -7.03 -14.11 -2.59
N PRO A 157 -6.40 -15.25 -2.22
CA PRO A 157 -4.99 -15.50 -2.48
C PRO A 157 -4.66 -15.54 -3.98
N GLU A 158 -5.64 -15.89 -4.82
CA GLU A 158 -5.53 -15.96 -6.28
C GLU A 158 -5.87 -14.63 -6.97
N SER A 159 -5.96 -13.52 -6.22
CA SER A 159 -6.26 -12.22 -6.81
C SER A 159 -5.26 -11.86 -7.90
N MET A 160 -5.75 -11.23 -8.96
CA MET A 160 -4.91 -10.79 -10.07
C MET A 160 -4.11 -9.54 -9.65
N PRO A 161 -2.77 -9.55 -9.71
CA PRO A 161 -2.01 -8.34 -9.45
C PRO A 161 -2.24 -7.31 -10.57
N ILE A 162 -2.13 -6.04 -10.23
CA ILE A 162 -2.09 -4.96 -11.22
C ILE A 162 -0.63 -4.78 -11.64
N TYR A 163 -0.37 -4.94 -12.94
CA TYR A 163 0.97 -4.82 -13.49
C TYR A 163 1.33 -3.35 -13.73
N MET A 164 2.43 -2.94 -13.14
CA MET A 164 3.03 -1.62 -13.34
C MET A 164 3.94 -1.66 -14.56
N LYS A 165 3.87 -0.63 -15.42
CA LYS A 165 4.92 -0.47 -16.43
C LYS A 165 6.24 -0.23 -15.70
N GLN A 166 7.27 -1.00 -16.07
CA GLN A 166 8.62 -0.64 -15.64
C GLN A 166 8.88 0.79 -16.10
N PRO A 167 9.41 1.67 -15.24
CA PRO A 167 9.92 2.94 -15.73
C PRO A 167 10.89 2.59 -16.85
N ALA A 168 10.72 3.22 -18.02
CA ALA A 168 11.74 3.15 -19.07
C ALA A 168 13.06 3.41 -18.34
N SER A 169 13.99 2.46 -18.39
CA SER A 169 15.23 2.51 -17.62
C SER A 169 15.75 3.93 -17.67
N MET A 170 15.77 4.61 -16.54
CA MET A 170 16.62 5.79 -16.42
C MET A 170 17.95 5.37 -17.04
N PRO A 171 18.57 6.16 -17.91
CA PRO A 171 19.83 5.78 -18.50
C PRO A 171 20.72 5.32 -17.36
N GLY A 172 20.88 4.00 -17.25
CA GLY A 172 21.63 3.41 -16.16
C GLY A 172 23.06 3.89 -16.25
N GLU A 173 23.83 3.73 -15.21
CA GLU A 173 25.27 4.04 -15.20
C GLU A 173 26.02 3.45 -16.41
N THR A 174 25.51 2.38 -17.03
CA THR A 174 25.98 1.79 -18.28
C THR A 174 25.85 2.75 -19.46
N THR A 175 24.71 3.45 -19.61
CA THR A 175 24.52 4.39 -20.72
C THR A 175 25.39 5.62 -20.55
N TYR A 176 25.62 6.07 -19.31
CA TYR A 176 26.53 7.17 -19.01
C TYR A 176 27.98 6.78 -19.29
N ARG A 177 28.42 5.57 -18.90
CA ARG A 177 29.76 5.03 -19.23
C ARG A 177 29.96 4.83 -20.74
N GLU A 178 28.94 4.36 -21.46
CA GLU A 178 29.01 4.24 -22.91
C GLU A 178 29.06 5.60 -23.61
N GLN A 179 28.34 6.59 -23.14
CA GLN A 179 28.40 7.97 -23.65
C GLN A 179 29.79 8.60 -23.37
N VAL A 180 30.33 8.44 -22.19
CA VAL A 180 31.67 8.93 -21.85
C VAL A 180 32.76 8.23 -22.65
N GLN A 181 32.64 6.91 -22.92
CA GLN A 181 33.57 6.18 -23.77
C GLN A 181 33.47 6.57 -25.24
N THR A 182 32.29 6.90 -25.74
CA THR A 182 32.10 7.41 -27.12
C THR A 182 32.63 8.83 -27.29
N GLU A 183 32.51 9.68 -26.27
CA GLU A 183 33.04 11.06 -26.30
C GLU A 183 34.58 11.11 -26.16
N THR A 184 35.20 10.15 -25.47
CA THR A 184 36.66 10.07 -25.31
C THR A 184 37.36 9.37 -26.48
N SER A 185 36.64 8.64 -27.33
CA SER A 185 37.18 7.94 -28.48
C SER A 185 37.74 8.82 -29.61
N PRO A 186 37.28 10.07 -29.86
CA PRO A 186 37.82 10.90 -30.92
C PRO A 186 39.19 11.46 -30.65
N LEU A 187 39.61 11.58 -29.38
CA LEU A 187 40.88 12.22 -29.01
C LEU A 187 42.13 11.35 -29.18
N GLN A 188 41.95 10.05 -29.41
CA GLN A 188 43.08 9.12 -29.66
C GLN A 188 43.51 9.02 -31.14
N ARG A 189 42.85 9.72 -32.07
CA ARG A 189 43.16 9.70 -33.50
C ARG A 189 44.05 10.85 -34.01
N LEU A 190 44.59 11.65 -33.12
CA LEU A 190 45.48 12.78 -33.43
C LEU A 190 46.85 12.62 -32.76
N ALA A 191 47.46 11.47 -32.80
CA ALA A 191 48.88 11.29 -32.58
C ALA A 191 49.61 11.35 -33.93
N PRO A 192 50.49 12.31 -34.17
CA PRO A 192 51.28 12.37 -35.40
C PRO A 192 52.30 11.25 -35.41
N GLY A 193 52.39 10.57 -36.56
CA GLY A 193 53.47 9.67 -36.87
C GLY A 193 54.76 10.43 -37.23
#